data_d33ed6438bd8675647ff246a18e3c6bc
#
_entry.id   d33ed6438bd8675647ff246a18e3c6bc
#
_cell.length_a   1.000
_cell.length_b   1.000
_cell.length_c   1.000
_cell.angle_alpha   90.00
_cell.angle_beta   90.00
_cell.angle_gamma   90.00
#
_symmetry.space_group_name_H-M   'P 1'
#
loop_
_entity.id
_entity.type
_entity.pdbx_description
1 polymer ?
#
loop_
_entity_poly.entity_id
_entity_poly.type
_entity_poly.pdbx_seq_one_letter_code
_entity_poly.pdbx_strand_id
1 'polypeptide(L)'
;MRLSFRSKRLLALAVAVAAVPATALPLAVPASAVAAETVAAETVTAETVTAGRSFAGPEIPDSPAGRQLRWFLGAPDRAPLPESELGEHLNSGYLSSLTVNGVNAFLKASKGFRLEKLTKETPSALAGTGAIGEQPFTLQLGVDGDGKINLLGLTPPEPSVPAAPKSWKKLDARLREVAPRVGFLAAEIDARGRCDVAHAVAPDTVRPLGSIFKLYVLGAVAEKIRDGGLRWDTKLTIKPEWKSLGEDGLTGRPDGSTTTVEEAAKLMISISDNTATDILIHTVGRKAVEAKVRLWSGHPERNIPLLTTREIFLLKGVNHPAQARAYLALDTAGKRAYLKDTVAKQSLSDIVLWQKPREIDTLEWFGSPRDVCRAYAGLLKLGGKRVSAVMSANDVGLGLDKKKWPLVWAKGGSEMGVLDLSYLARSAGGRTHVVTVLTSDPAGALDERVTAPELISLSRGGFALASGR
;
A
#
# COMPACT_ATOMS: atom_id res chain seq x y z
N MET A 1 -42.59 9.27 -19.69
CA MET A 1 -42.49 8.66 -18.36
C MET A 1 -41.04 8.76 -17.91
N ARG A 2 -40.72 9.79 -17.10
CA ARG A 2 -39.35 10.12 -16.67
C ARG A 2 -39.10 9.45 -15.33
N LEU A 3 -38.16 8.51 -15.25
CA LEU A 3 -37.65 7.95 -13.99
C LEU A 3 -36.33 8.64 -13.66
N SER A 4 -36.38 9.46 -12.61
CA SER A 4 -35.26 10.16 -12.01
C SER A 4 -34.53 9.20 -11.07
N PHE A 5 -33.31 8.80 -11.40
CA PHE A 5 -32.39 8.16 -10.47
C PHE A 5 -31.58 9.23 -9.73
N ARG A 6 -31.90 9.46 -8.48
CA ARG A 6 -31.08 10.24 -7.55
C ARG A 6 -29.94 9.35 -7.08
N SER A 7 -28.75 9.57 -7.61
CA SER A 7 -27.51 8.99 -7.09
C SER A 7 -27.17 9.62 -5.74
N LYS A 8 -27.26 8.85 -4.66
CA LYS A 8 -26.70 9.21 -3.35
C LYS A 8 -25.19 9.13 -3.47
N ARG A 9 -24.51 10.27 -3.46
CA ARG A 9 -23.06 10.39 -3.33
C ARG A 9 -22.68 9.98 -1.91
N LEU A 10 -22.08 8.81 -1.72
CA LEU A 10 -21.37 8.43 -0.52
C LEU A 10 -20.03 9.18 -0.51
N LEU A 11 -19.90 10.13 0.42
CA LEU A 11 -18.65 10.80 0.73
C LEU A 11 -17.80 9.81 1.55
N ALA A 12 -16.81 9.19 0.93
CA ALA A 12 -15.78 8.45 1.65
C ALA A 12 -14.84 9.47 2.30
N LEU A 13 -15.00 9.67 3.62
CA LEU A 13 -14.09 10.48 4.42
C LEU A 13 -12.91 9.57 4.80
N ALA A 14 -11.82 9.67 4.09
CA ALA A 14 -10.55 9.09 4.51
C ALA A 14 -10.03 9.94 5.69
N VAL A 15 -10.16 9.41 6.91
CA VAL A 15 -9.55 10.02 8.09
C VAL A 15 -8.09 9.59 8.11
N ALA A 16 -7.17 10.54 7.89
CA ALA A 16 -5.74 10.32 8.03
C ALA A 16 -5.43 9.94 9.49
N VAL A 17 -4.86 8.77 9.69
CA VAL A 17 -4.33 8.32 10.99
C VAL A 17 -2.98 9.00 11.17
N ALA A 18 -2.89 9.98 12.05
CA ALA A 18 -1.61 10.50 12.53
C ALA A 18 -0.96 9.46 13.44
N ALA A 19 0.06 8.76 12.94
CA ALA A 19 0.87 7.84 13.74
C ALA A 19 1.86 8.63 14.59
N VAL A 20 1.67 8.60 15.91
CA VAL A 20 2.69 9.03 16.90
C VAL A 20 3.74 7.92 16.99
N PRO A 21 5.06 8.22 17.00
CA PRO A 21 6.09 7.19 17.05
C PRO A 21 6.05 6.44 18.38
N ALA A 22 5.70 5.16 18.32
CA ALA A 22 5.85 4.25 19.45
C ALA A 22 7.31 3.79 19.51
N THR A 23 8.01 4.16 20.58
CA THR A 23 9.29 3.54 20.96
C THR A 23 9.05 2.07 21.27
N ALA A 24 9.46 1.20 20.38
CA ALA A 24 9.32 -0.24 20.53
C ALA A 24 10.43 -0.79 21.42
N LEU A 25 10.05 -1.36 22.57
CA LEU A 25 10.83 -2.35 23.29
C LEU A 25 10.40 -3.76 22.84
N PRO A 26 11.32 -4.70 22.62
CA PRO A 26 10.97 -6.02 22.14
C PRO A 26 10.46 -6.90 23.28
N LEU A 27 9.23 -7.36 23.23
CA LEU A 27 8.74 -8.45 24.04
C LEU A 27 8.50 -9.67 23.16
N ALA A 28 9.35 -10.67 23.35
CA ALA A 28 9.16 -12.01 22.80
C ALA A 28 8.01 -12.70 23.53
N VAL A 29 7.04 -13.23 22.78
CA VAL A 29 6.00 -14.11 23.32
C VAL A 29 6.12 -15.48 22.65
N PRO A 30 6.18 -16.58 23.43
CA PRO A 30 6.32 -17.92 22.89
C PRO A 30 5.01 -18.44 22.27
N ALA A 31 5.13 -19.16 21.18
CA ALA A 31 4.04 -19.84 20.50
C ALA A 31 3.55 -21.03 21.36
N SER A 32 2.29 -21.00 21.77
CA SER A 32 1.60 -22.16 22.32
C SER A 32 0.62 -22.69 21.30
N ALA A 33 0.76 -23.97 20.99
CA ALA A 33 -0.13 -24.74 20.12
C ALA A 33 -1.49 -24.90 20.79
N VAL A 34 -2.58 -24.65 20.04
CA VAL A 34 -3.93 -25.05 20.41
C VAL A 34 -4.44 -26.02 19.36
N ALA A 35 -4.83 -27.18 19.86
CA ALA A 35 -5.37 -28.31 19.12
C ALA A 35 -6.75 -27.95 18.52
N ALA A 36 -7.02 -28.46 17.31
CA ALA A 36 -8.31 -28.38 16.67
C ALA A 36 -9.23 -29.49 17.22
N GLU A 37 -10.33 -29.12 17.86
CA GLU A 37 -11.45 -30.00 18.12
C GLU A 37 -12.53 -29.81 17.06
N THR A 38 -12.91 -30.92 16.44
CA THR A 38 -14.00 -31.05 15.49
C THR A 38 -15.35 -31.03 16.25
N VAL A 39 -16.20 -30.05 15.95
CA VAL A 39 -17.59 -30.05 16.41
C VAL A 39 -18.52 -30.37 15.23
N ALA A 40 -19.36 -31.38 15.47
CA ALA A 40 -20.36 -31.91 14.53
C ALA A 40 -21.49 -30.91 14.27
N ALA A 41 -22.01 -30.92 13.04
CA ALA A 41 -23.14 -30.11 12.61
C ALA A 41 -24.44 -30.67 13.21
N GLU A 42 -25.11 -29.93 14.05
CA GLU A 42 -26.51 -30.13 14.40
C GLU A 42 -27.42 -29.22 13.59
N THR A 43 -28.40 -29.84 12.95
CA THR A 43 -29.48 -29.21 12.20
C THR A 43 -30.44 -28.49 13.17
N VAL A 44 -30.55 -27.17 13.09
CA VAL A 44 -31.57 -26.41 13.82
C VAL A 44 -32.66 -25.96 12.86
N THR A 45 -33.87 -26.47 13.14
CA THR A 45 -35.15 -26.11 12.53
C THR A 45 -35.49 -24.62 12.79
N ALA A 46 -36.01 -23.95 11.75
CA ALA A 46 -36.47 -22.57 11.81
C ALA A 46 -37.71 -22.44 12.71
N GLU A 47 -37.58 -21.76 13.84
CA GLU A 47 -38.71 -21.19 14.58
C GLU A 47 -38.72 -19.66 14.38
N THR A 48 -39.87 -19.19 13.96
CA THR A 48 -40.23 -17.78 13.81
C THR A 48 -40.28 -17.12 15.19
N VAL A 49 -39.35 -16.22 15.52
CA VAL A 49 -39.41 -15.38 16.73
C VAL A 49 -39.46 -13.93 16.35
N THR A 50 -40.66 -13.39 16.32
CA THR A 50 -40.97 -11.97 16.47
C THR A 50 -40.80 -11.59 17.94
N ALA A 51 -39.72 -10.89 18.32
CA ALA A 51 -39.68 -10.08 19.53
C ALA A 51 -38.47 -9.13 19.46
N GLY A 52 -38.71 -7.84 19.64
CA GLY A 52 -37.68 -6.79 19.69
C GLY A 52 -36.62 -7.10 20.76
N ARG A 53 -35.44 -7.50 20.35
CA ARG A 53 -34.27 -7.54 21.22
C ARG A 53 -33.72 -6.13 21.36
N SER A 54 -33.91 -5.54 22.55
CA SER A 54 -33.09 -4.44 23.02
C SER A 54 -31.64 -4.91 23.02
N PHE A 55 -30.83 -4.43 22.07
CA PHE A 55 -29.39 -4.66 22.09
C PHE A 55 -28.81 -3.86 23.25
N ALA A 56 -28.58 -4.49 24.38
CA ALA A 56 -27.66 -3.98 25.38
C ALA A 56 -26.25 -4.05 24.75
N GLY A 57 -25.63 -2.88 24.50
CA GLY A 57 -24.25 -2.83 24.01
C GLY A 57 -23.27 -3.53 24.97
N PRO A 58 -22.02 -3.81 24.55
CA PRO A 58 -21.03 -4.44 25.42
C PRO A 58 -20.76 -3.59 26.65
N GLU A 59 -20.42 -4.27 27.76
CA GLU A 59 -19.99 -3.60 28.97
C GLU A 59 -18.71 -2.81 28.69
N ILE A 60 -18.70 -1.49 29.03
CA ILE A 60 -17.53 -0.62 28.85
C ILE A 60 -16.74 -0.59 30.17
N PRO A 61 -15.43 -0.96 30.17
CA PRO A 61 -14.64 -1.07 31.38
C PRO A 61 -14.53 0.28 32.11
N ASP A 62 -14.45 0.25 33.43
CA ASP A 62 -14.18 1.44 34.23
C ASP A 62 -12.67 1.73 34.26
N SER A 63 -12.19 2.30 33.15
CA SER A 63 -10.80 2.66 32.91
C SER A 63 -10.72 4.05 32.27
N PRO A 64 -9.55 4.71 32.22
CA PRO A 64 -9.38 5.95 31.49
C PRO A 64 -9.88 5.87 30.05
N ALA A 65 -9.52 4.81 29.32
CA ALA A 65 -10.00 4.60 27.95
C ALA A 65 -11.51 4.34 27.89
N GLY A 66 -12.08 3.62 28.86
CA GLY A 66 -13.52 3.36 28.94
C GLY A 66 -14.34 4.63 29.23
N ARG A 67 -13.84 5.54 30.09
CA ARG A 67 -14.47 6.85 30.30
C ARG A 67 -14.53 7.66 29.03
N GLN A 68 -13.45 7.69 28.26
CA GLN A 68 -13.40 8.39 26.98
C GLN A 68 -14.26 7.72 25.90
N LEU A 69 -14.39 6.41 25.93
CA LEU A 69 -15.30 5.71 25.03
C LEU A 69 -16.76 6.06 25.33
N ARG A 70 -17.16 6.11 26.62
CA ARG A 70 -18.51 6.58 27.00
C ARG A 70 -18.78 8.00 26.51
N TRP A 71 -17.83 8.91 26.67
CA TRP A 71 -17.94 10.27 26.12
C TRP A 71 -18.11 10.24 24.60
N PHE A 72 -17.24 9.50 23.88
CA PHE A 72 -17.30 9.42 22.43
C PHE A 72 -18.63 8.90 21.92
N LEU A 73 -19.21 7.90 22.55
CA LEU A 73 -20.50 7.35 22.12
C LEU A 73 -21.66 8.36 22.23
N GLY A 74 -21.56 9.35 23.11
CA GLY A 74 -22.55 10.43 23.24
C GLY A 74 -22.20 11.73 22.52
N ALA A 75 -20.94 11.95 22.14
CA ALA A 75 -20.46 13.18 21.54
C ALA A 75 -21.03 13.46 20.14
N PRO A 76 -21.22 12.47 19.23
CA PRO A 76 -21.78 12.69 17.90
C PRO A 76 -23.17 13.33 17.86
N ASP A 77 -24.00 13.04 18.85
CA ASP A 77 -25.35 13.61 18.91
C ASP A 77 -25.39 15.07 19.36
N ARG A 78 -24.31 15.52 20.00
CA ARG A 78 -24.14 16.89 20.50
C ARG A 78 -23.28 17.77 19.58
N ALA A 79 -22.66 17.20 18.57
CA ALA A 79 -21.76 17.92 17.65
C ALA A 79 -22.54 19.00 16.83
N PRO A 80 -21.95 20.21 16.60
CA PRO A 80 -20.55 20.55 16.89
C PRO A 80 -20.30 20.91 18.37
N LEU A 81 -19.19 20.44 18.92
CA LEU A 81 -18.74 20.73 20.28
C LEU A 81 -17.76 21.92 20.30
N PRO A 82 -17.78 22.77 21.35
CA PRO A 82 -16.82 23.86 21.49
C PRO A 82 -15.41 23.34 21.78
N GLU A 83 -14.39 24.14 21.44
CA GLU A 83 -12.99 23.80 21.65
C GLU A 83 -12.66 23.49 23.12
N SER A 84 -13.32 24.21 24.07
CA SER A 84 -13.14 23.96 25.49
C SER A 84 -13.55 22.55 25.90
N GLU A 85 -14.70 22.06 25.45
CA GLU A 85 -15.12 20.66 25.72
C GLU A 85 -14.23 19.65 25.03
N LEU A 86 -13.85 19.89 23.77
CA LEU A 86 -12.91 19.02 23.07
C LEU A 86 -11.57 18.93 23.80
N GLY A 87 -11.06 20.05 24.35
CA GLY A 87 -9.81 20.08 25.11
C GLY A 87 -9.85 19.36 26.48
N GLU A 88 -11.05 19.09 27.04
CA GLU A 88 -11.20 18.27 28.24
C GLU A 88 -10.98 16.77 27.91
N HIS A 89 -11.34 16.33 26.72
CA HIS A 89 -11.33 14.94 26.32
C HIS A 89 -10.19 14.54 25.38
N LEU A 90 -9.74 15.46 24.54
CA LEU A 90 -8.69 15.21 23.54
C LEU A 90 -7.38 15.88 23.98
N ASN A 91 -6.25 15.22 23.73
CA ASN A 91 -4.97 15.87 24.00
C ASN A 91 -4.64 16.93 22.94
N SER A 92 -3.72 17.83 23.28
CA SER A 92 -3.35 18.95 22.41
C SER A 92 -2.74 18.51 21.07
N GLY A 93 -2.00 17.38 21.05
CA GLY A 93 -1.42 16.83 19.82
C GLY A 93 -2.51 16.34 18.85
N TYR A 94 -3.51 15.63 19.36
CA TYR A 94 -4.63 15.16 18.56
C TYR A 94 -5.47 16.32 18.00
N LEU A 95 -5.78 17.34 18.85
CA LEU A 95 -6.49 18.55 18.43
C LEU A 95 -5.72 19.36 17.38
N SER A 96 -4.39 19.46 17.53
CA SER A 96 -3.54 20.18 16.57
C SER A 96 -3.46 19.47 15.22
N SER A 97 -3.50 18.12 15.21
CA SER A 97 -3.42 17.34 13.99
C SER A 97 -4.70 17.37 13.14
N LEU A 98 -5.87 17.43 13.79
CA LEU A 98 -7.17 17.38 13.09
C LEU A 98 -7.92 18.73 13.05
N THR A 99 -7.52 19.71 13.84
CA THR A 99 -8.25 20.96 14.12
C THR A 99 -9.62 20.73 14.76
N VAL A 100 -10.17 21.75 15.42
CA VAL A 100 -11.53 21.73 16.02
C VAL A 100 -12.61 21.40 14.97
N ASN A 101 -12.48 21.99 13.77
CA ASN A 101 -13.42 21.74 12.68
C ASN A 101 -13.33 20.30 12.16
N GLY A 102 -12.13 19.73 12.06
CA GLY A 102 -11.92 18.35 11.62
C GLY A 102 -12.50 17.35 12.62
N VAL A 103 -12.28 17.57 13.93
CA VAL A 103 -12.86 16.72 14.98
C VAL A 103 -14.40 16.79 14.93
N ASN A 104 -14.97 17.98 14.80
CA ASN A 104 -16.43 18.13 14.70
C ASN A 104 -17.00 17.47 13.43
N ALA A 105 -16.29 17.52 12.31
CA ALA A 105 -16.67 16.80 11.10
C ALA A 105 -16.65 15.27 11.30
N PHE A 106 -15.62 14.75 11.98
CA PHE A 106 -15.54 13.34 12.36
C PHE A 106 -16.68 12.92 13.28
N LEU A 107 -16.96 13.69 14.34
CA LEU A 107 -18.09 13.42 15.25
C LEU A 107 -19.42 13.38 14.50
N LYS A 108 -19.69 14.34 13.61
CA LYS A 108 -20.90 14.33 12.76
C LYS A 108 -20.98 13.08 11.88
N ALA A 109 -19.86 12.66 11.29
CA ALA A 109 -19.79 11.45 10.46
C ALA A 109 -19.98 10.17 11.30
N SER A 110 -19.67 10.20 12.58
CA SER A 110 -19.82 9.09 13.53
C SER A 110 -21.23 8.98 14.12
N LYS A 111 -22.16 9.89 13.77
CA LYS A 111 -23.53 9.88 14.30
C LYS A 111 -24.23 8.56 13.99
N GLY A 112 -24.84 7.97 15.04
CA GLY A 112 -25.53 6.69 14.96
C GLY A 112 -24.60 5.48 15.05
N PHE A 113 -23.30 5.67 15.39
CA PHE A 113 -22.42 4.55 15.66
C PHE A 113 -22.89 3.76 16.89
N ARG A 114 -23.05 2.46 16.70
CA ARG A 114 -23.41 1.52 17.77
C ARG A 114 -22.26 0.54 17.96
N LEU A 115 -21.68 0.54 19.15
CA LEU A 115 -20.68 -0.42 19.54
C LEU A 115 -21.32 -1.79 19.75
N GLU A 116 -20.83 -2.82 19.10
CA GLU A 116 -21.34 -4.18 19.15
C GLU A 116 -20.48 -5.12 20.01
N LYS A 117 -19.14 -4.92 19.95
CA LYS A 117 -18.19 -5.77 20.67
C LYS A 117 -16.90 -5.03 20.94
N LEU A 118 -16.31 -5.19 22.12
CA LEU A 118 -14.91 -4.88 22.39
C LEU A 118 -14.04 -6.10 22.03
N THR A 119 -12.95 -5.85 21.31
CA THR A 119 -12.00 -6.88 20.82
C THR A 119 -10.64 -6.78 21.47
N LYS A 120 -10.33 -5.60 22.04
CA LYS A 120 -9.13 -5.36 22.86
C LYS A 120 -9.49 -4.39 23.96
N GLU A 121 -9.04 -4.70 25.18
CA GLU A 121 -9.28 -3.91 26.39
C GLU A 121 -8.00 -3.79 27.19
N THR A 122 -7.54 -2.56 27.40
CA THR A 122 -6.50 -2.19 28.31
C THR A 122 -6.90 -0.88 29.02
N PRO A 123 -6.27 -0.50 30.15
CA PRO A 123 -6.59 0.76 30.80
C PRO A 123 -6.42 2.00 29.92
N SER A 124 -5.49 1.97 28.97
CA SER A 124 -5.13 3.10 28.08
C SER A 124 -5.57 2.92 26.62
N ALA A 125 -6.11 1.76 26.22
CA ALA A 125 -6.54 1.56 24.83
C ALA A 125 -7.69 0.55 24.73
N LEU A 126 -8.63 0.85 23.87
CA LEU A 126 -9.76 -0.01 23.50
C LEU A 126 -9.79 -0.18 21.99
N ALA A 127 -10.17 -1.37 21.54
CA ALA A 127 -10.59 -1.59 20.17
C ALA A 127 -11.91 -2.37 20.18
N GLY A 128 -12.74 -2.17 19.15
CA GLY A 128 -14.03 -2.81 19.06
C GLY A 128 -14.58 -2.82 17.65
N THR A 129 -15.68 -3.53 17.48
CA THR A 129 -16.49 -3.51 16.25
C THR A 129 -17.86 -2.92 16.55
N GLY A 130 -18.43 -2.28 15.55
CA GLY A 130 -19.75 -1.68 15.60
C GLY A 130 -20.23 -1.29 14.22
N ALA A 131 -21.36 -0.58 14.15
CA ALA A 131 -21.94 -0.20 12.87
C ALA A 131 -22.56 1.21 12.92
N ILE A 132 -22.59 1.89 11.77
CA ILE A 132 -23.40 3.07 11.49
C ILE A 132 -24.46 2.66 10.46
N GLY A 133 -25.73 2.57 10.89
CA GLY A 133 -26.75 1.92 10.08
C GLY A 133 -26.42 0.44 9.89
N GLU A 134 -26.28 0.01 8.64
CA GLU A 134 -25.86 -1.35 8.27
C GLU A 134 -24.35 -1.45 7.94
N GLN A 135 -23.64 -0.33 7.95
CA GLN A 135 -22.21 -0.29 7.60
C GLN A 135 -21.36 -0.64 8.83
N PRO A 136 -20.56 -1.72 8.78
CA PRO A 136 -19.67 -2.11 9.88
C PRO A 136 -18.46 -1.16 9.96
N PHE A 137 -17.97 -0.97 11.21
CA PHE A 137 -16.76 -0.21 11.51
C PHE A 137 -15.94 -0.89 12.61
N THR A 138 -14.64 -0.68 12.55
CA THR A 138 -13.70 -0.97 13.64
C THR A 138 -13.40 0.32 14.37
N LEU A 139 -13.63 0.32 15.69
CA LEU A 139 -13.27 1.40 16.60
C LEU A 139 -11.86 1.17 17.12
N GLN A 140 -11.05 2.23 17.15
CA GLN A 140 -9.81 2.31 17.90
C GLN A 140 -9.85 3.55 18.78
N LEU A 141 -9.51 3.41 20.06
CA LEU A 141 -9.42 4.49 21.03
C LEU A 141 -8.20 4.27 21.91
N GLY A 142 -7.36 5.30 22.02
CA GLY A 142 -6.21 5.34 22.92
C GLY A 142 -6.26 6.61 23.76
N VAL A 143 -5.69 6.53 24.97
CA VAL A 143 -5.52 7.68 25.86
C VAL A 143 -4.08 7.81 26.32
N ASP A 144 -3.63 9.04 26.59
CA ASP A 144 -2.33 9.35 27.14
C ASP A 144 -2.30 9.19 28.68
N GLY A 145 -1.18 9.60 29.29
CA GLY A 145 -0.97 9.53 30.76
C GLY A 145 -1.95 10.36 31.58
N ASP A 146 -2.52 11.40 30.98
CA ASP A 146 -3.53 12.27 31.62
C ASP A 146 -4.95 11.76 31.38
N GLY A 147 -5.13 10.63 30.71
CA GLY A 147 -6.41 10.04 30.38
C GLY A 147 -7.15 10.75 29.24
N LYS A 148 -6.47 11.60 28.47
CA LYS A 148 -7.03 12.28 27.30
C LYS A 148 -6.79 11.47 26.05
N ILE A 149 -7.74 11.51 25.11
CA ILE A 149 -7.68 10.80 23.83
C ILE A 149 -6.50 11.31 23.01
N ASN A 150 -5.60 10.40 22.67
CA ASN A 150 -4.49 10.60 21.74
C ASN A 150 -4.66 9.80 20.43
N LEU A 151 -5.65 8.90 20.39
CA LEU A 151 -6.06 8.13 19.23
C LEU A 151 -7.57 7.91 19.27
N LEU A 152 -8.28 8.27 18.24
CA LEU A 152 -9.71 7.94 18.07
C LEU A 152 -10.00 7.79 16.58
N GLY A 153 -10.54 6.64 16.20
CA GLY A 153 -10.90 6.41 14.80
C GLY A 153 -12.00 5.37 14.65
N LEU A 154 -12.83 5.56 13.63
CA LEU A 154 -13.74 4.58 13.07
C LEU A 154 -13.29 4.26 11.65
N THR A 155 -12.84 3.04 11.43
CA THR A 155 -12.45 2.58 10.11
C THR A 155 -13.39 1.47 9.65
N PRO A 156 -13.85 1.46 8.39
CA PRO A 156 -14.51 0.27 7.87
C PRO A 156 -13.60 -0.94 8.04
N PRO A 157 -14.14 -2.14 8.33
CA PRO A 157 -13.32 -3.34 8.44
C PRO A 157 -12.55 -3.58 7.15
N GLU A 158 -11.34 -4.09 7.29
CA GLU A 158 -10.55 -4.53 6.13
C GLU A 158 -11.35 -5.60 5.37
N PRO A 159 -11.59 -5.44 4.07
CA PRO A 159 -12.24 -6.47 3.29
C PRO A 159 -11.42 -7.76 3.36
N SER A 160 -12.09 -8.88 3.63
CA SER A 160 -11.42 -10.17 3.62
C SER A 160 -10.91 -10.52 2.23
N VAL A 161 -9.72 -11.12 2.16
CA VAL A 161 -9.20 -11.63 0.88
C VAL A 161 -10.10 -12.76 0.39
N PRO A 162 -10.73 -12.65 -0.79
CA PRO A 162 -11.61 -13.67 -1.32
C PRO A 162 -10.88 -15.00 -1.53
N ALA A 163 -11.63 -16.10 -1.61
CA ALA A 163 -11.06 -17.40 -1.91
C ALA A 163 -10.34 -17.40 -3.27
N ALA A 164 -9.14 -17.99 -3.31
CA ALA A 164 -8.34 -18.08 -4.52
C ALA A 164 -9.05 -18.87 -5.64
N PRO A 165 -8.98 -18.44 -6.90
CA PRO A 165 -9.57 -19.17 -8.02
C PRO A 165 -8.88 -20.52 -8.21
N LYS A 166 -9.68 -21.57 -8.46
CA LYS A 166 -9.23 -22.95 -8.62
C LYS A 166 -9.05 -23.39 -10.07
N SER A 167 -9.19 -22.47 -11.04
CA SER A 167 -8.93 -22.73 -12.46
C SER A 167 -8.58 -21.44 -13.18
N TRP A 168 -7.81 -21.54 -14.27
CA TRP A 168 -7.47 -20.40 -15.12
C TRP A 168 -8.70 -19.69 -15.67
N LYS A 169 -9.73 -20.45 -16.08
CA LYS A 169 -11.01 -19.88 -16.56
C LYS A 169 -11.67 -18.96 -15.50
N LYS A 170 -11.69 -19.39 -14.22
CA LYS A 170 -12.25 -18.57 -13.13
C LYS A 170 -11.37 -17.37 -12.83
N LEU A 171 -10.04 -17.53 -12.89
CA LEU A 171 -9.08 -16.45 -12.72
C LEU A 171 -9.28 -15.39 -13.80
N ASP A 172 -9.37 -15.78 -15.07
CA ASP A 172 -9.56 -14.85 -16.20
C ASP A 172 -10.90 -14.11 -16.12
N ALA A 173 -11.96 -14.77 -15.66
CA ALA A 173 -13.25 -14.11 -15.48
C ALA A 173 -13.15 -12.98 -14.44
N ARG A 174 -12.56 -13.26 -13.28
CA ARG A 174 -12.38 -12.27 -12.21
C ARG A 174 -11.41 -11.15 -12.60
N LEU A 175 -10.34 -11.44 -13.35
CA LEU A 175 -9.44 -10.41 -13.87
C LEU A 175 -10.16 -9.37 -14.70
N ARG A 176 -11.16 -9.76 -15.51
CA ARG A 176 -11.93 -8.80 -16.36
C ARG A 176 -12.84 -7.89 -15.55
N GLU A 177 -13.18 -8.29 -14.32
CA GLU A 177 -14.08 -7.55 -13.44
C GLU A 177 -13.33 -6.56 -12.53
N VAL A 178 -12.02 -6.79 -12.30
CA VAL A 178 -11.25 -6.05 -11.29
C VAL A 178 -10.88 -4.63 -11.72
N ALA A 179 -10.62 -4.41 -13.00
CA ALA A 179 -10.31 -3.12 -13.58
C ALA A 179 -10.51 -3.10 -15.10
N PRO A 180 -10.74 -1.92 -15.71
CA PRO A 180 -10.90 -1.80 -17.17
C PRO A 180 -9.69 -2.26 -17.98
N ARG A 181 -8.48 -2.14 -17.40
CA ARG A 181 -7.23 -2.56 -18.04
C ARG A 181 -6.46 -3.47 -17.13
N VAL A 182 -6.24 -4.70 -17.55
CA VAL A 182 -5.55 -5.73 -16.77
C VAL A 182 -4.45 -6.38 -17.59
N GLY A 183 -3.32 -6.65 -16.95
CA GLY A 183 -2.27 -7.53 -17.40
C GLY A 183 -1.97 -8.57 -16.32
N PHE A 184 -1.84 -9.84 -16.71
CA PHE A 184 -1.54 -10.94 -15.78
C PHE A 184 -0.46 -11.84 -16.37
N LEU A 185 0.40 -12.33 -15.50
CA LEU A 185 1.36 -13.38 -15.84
C LEU A 185 1.60 -14.27 -14.63
N ALA A 186 1.50 -15.59 -14.83
CA ALA A 186 2.02 -16.61 -13.95
C ALA A 186 3.07 -17.41 -14.71
N ALA A 187 4.32 -17.43 -14.23
CA ALA A 187 5.44 -18.07 -14.92
C ALA A 187 6.35 -18.76 -13.91
N GLU A 188 7.10 -19.77 -14.37
CA GLU A 188 8.26 -20.32 -13.69
C GLU A 188 9.52 -19.66 -14.23
N ILE A 189 10.47 -19.33 -13.35
CA ILE A 189 11.82 -18.94 -13.76
C ILE A 189 12.66 -20.19 -13.86
N ASP A 190 13.06 -20.55 -15.08
CA ASP A 190 13.89 -21.72 -15.36
C ASP A 190 15.35 -21.53 -14.89
N ALA A 191 16.15 -22.59 -14.94
CA ALA A 191 17.56 -22.57 -14.55
C ALA A 191 18.42 -21.58 -15.37
N ARG A 192 17.95 -21.16 -16.54
CA ARG A 192 18.61 -20.16 -17.41
C ARG A 192 18.13 -18.73 -17.09
N GLY A 193 17.20 -18.56 -16.14
CA GLY A 193 16.61 -17.27 -15.78
C GLY A 193 15.56 -16.79 -16.78
N ARG A 194 14.95 -17.66 -17.57
CA ARG A 194 13.85 -17.31 -18.50
C ARG A 194 12.50 -17.52 -17.81
N CYS A 195 11.55 -16.67 -18.15
CA CYS A 195 10.16 -16.78 -17.70
C CYS A 195 9.40 -17.78 -18.59
N ASP A 196 9.23 -19.00 -18.09
CA ASP A 196 8.39 -20.01 -18.73
C ASP A 196 6.93 -19.81 -18.31
N VAL A 197 6.11 -19.36 -19.25
CA VAL A 197 4.74 -18.88 -18.96
C VAL A 197 3.80 -20.06 -18.76
N ALA A 198 3.23 -20.16 -17.57
CA ALA A 198 2.16 -21.10 -17.25
C ALA A 198 0.79 -20.61 -17.70
N HIS A 199 0.51 -19.30 -17.50
CA HIS A 199 -0.71 -18.64 -17.95
C HIS A 199 -0.51 -17.13 -18.02
N ALA A 200 -1.21 -16.45 -18.93
CA ALA A 200 -1.10 -15.02 -19.08
C ALA A 200 -2.33 -14.38 -19.72
N VAL A 201 -2.56 -13.11 -19.37
CA VAL A 201 -3.50 -12.20 -20.01
C VAL A 201 -2.76 -10.93 -20.36
N ALA A 202 -2.69 -10.56 -21.63
CA ALA A 202 -1.97 -9.39 -22.15
C ALA A 202 -0.53 -9.25 -21.57
N PRO A 203 0.31 -10.32 -21.63
CA PRO A 203 1.60 -10.39 -20.91
C PRO A 203 2.64 -9.40 -21.42
N ASP A 204 2.52 -8.94 -22.67
CA ASP A 204 3.45 -8.03 -23.32
C ASP A 204 2.87 -6.61 -23.49
N THR A 205 1.63 -6.39 -23.04
CA THR A 205 1.01 -5.06 -23.10
C THR A 205 1.61 -4.17 -22.01
N VAL A 206 2.15 -3.03 -22.45
CA VAL A 206 2.75 -2.03 -21.55
C VAL A 206 1.67 -1.34 -20.73
N ARG A 207 1.94 -1.22 -19.42
CA ARG A 207 1.06 -0.57 -18.44
C ARG A 207 1.86 0.31 -17.50
N PRO A 208 1.23 1.26 -16.80
CA PRO A 208 1.85 1.91 -15.66
C PRO A 208 2.23 0.86 -14.62
N LEU A 209 3.38 1.03 -13.98
CA LEU A 209 3.92 0.11 -12.98
C LEU A 209 3.82 0.64 -11.55
N GLY A 210 3.56 1.94 -11.41
CA GLY A 210 3.74 2.56 -10.10
C GLY A 210 5.08 2.13 -9.49
N SER A 211 5.07 1.86 -8.21
CA SER A 211 6.29 1.52 -7.46
C SER A 211 6.94 0.17 -7.80
N ILE A 212 6.39 -0.65 -8.69
CA ILE A 212 7.07 -1.87 -9.15
C ILE A 212 8.39 -1.54 -9.87
N PHE A 213 8.52 -0.34 -10.47
CA PHE A 213 9.79 0.10 -11.07
C PHE A 213 10.98 0.06 -10.11
N LYS A 214 10.76 0.09 -8.79
CA LYS A 214 11.80 0.03 -7.75
C LYS A 214 12.61 -1.27 -7.81
N LEU A 215 12.11 -2.30 -8.51
CA LEU A 215 12.90 -3.49 -8.84
C LEU A 215 14.12 -3.15 -9.71
N TYR A 216 13.99 -2.22 -10.66
CA TYR A 216 15.12 -1.75 -11.47
C TYR A 216 16.14 -0.96 -10.63
N VAL A 217 15.65 -0.16 -9.67
CA VAL A 217 16.52 0.57 -8.73
C VAL A 217 17.32 -0.38 -7.87
N LEU A 218 16.64 -1.37 -7.25
CA LEU A 218 17.31 -2.41 -6.46
C LEU A 218 18.34 -3.19 -7.30
N GLY A 219 18.01 -3.48 -8.55
CA GLY A 219 18.94 -4.13 -9.48
C GLY A 219 20.20 -3.32 -9.72
N ALA A 220 20.08 -2.01 -9.90
CA ALA A 220 21.25 -1.13 -10.06
C ALA A 220 22.08 -1.03 -8.78
N VAL A 221 21.43 -0.98 -7.60
CA VAL A 221 22.11 -1.01 -6.29
C VAL A 221 22.87 -2.31 -6.10
N ALA A 222 22.20 -3.44 -6.32
CA ALA A 222 22.80 -4.78 -6.15
C ALA A 222 24.00 -5.01 -7.09
N GLU A 223 23.89 -4.55 -8.34
CA GLU A 223 24.99 -4.62 -9.31
C GLU A 223 26.19 -3.78 -8.89
N LYS A 224 25.95 -2.52 -8.50
CA LYS A 224 27.02 -1.64 -8.04
C LYS A 224 27.74 -2.16 -6.79
N ILE A 225 26.99 -2.87 -5.91
CA ILE A 225 27.59 -3.56 -4.74
C ILE A 225 28.40 -4.78 -5.17
N ARG A 226 27.86 -5.62 -6.07
CA ARG A 226 28.56 -6.78 -6.60
C ARG A 226 29.90 -6.40 -7.26
N ASP A 227 29.89 -5.28 -7.98
CA ASP A 227 31.05 -4.76 -8.72
C ASP A 227 32.01 -3.95 -7.83
N GLY A 228 31.79 -3.90 -6.51
CA GLY A 228 32.65 -3.25 -5.53
C GLY A 228 32.54 -1.71 -5.45
N GLY A 229 31.66 -1.10 -6.24
CA GLY A 229 31.45 0.35 -6.27
C GLY A 229 30.57 0.91 -5.17
N LEU A 230 29.93 0.03 -4.36
CA LEU A 230 29.06 0.37 -3.24
C LEU A 230 29.06 -0.75 -2.22
N ARG A 231 28.65 -0.46 -0.96
CA ARG A 231 28.48 -1.47 0.09
C ARG A 231 27.12 -1.30 0.75
N TRP A 232 26.58 -2.37 1.31
CA TRP A 232 25.29 -2.32 2.03
C TRP A 232 25.33 -1.41 3.27
N ASP A 233 26.46 -1.34 3.94
CA ASP A 233 26.70 -0.52 5.13
C ASP A 233 27.16 0.92 4.81
N THR A 234 27.30 1.27 3.53
CA THR A 234 27.64 2.66 3.12
C THR A 234 26.60 3.62 3.65
N LYS A 235 27.05 4.65 4.37
CA LYS A 235 26.19 5.72 4.89
C LYS A 235 25.82 6.70 3.78
N LEU A 236 24.55 7.03 3.71
CA LEU A 236 23.94 7.98 2.78
C LEU A 236 23.36 9.16 3.57
N THR A 237 23.59 10.38 3.12
CA THR A 237 23.00 11.58 3.72
C THR A 237 21.61 11.83 3.14
N ILE A 238 20.64 12.10 4.00
CA ILE A 238 19.30 12.50 3.61
C ILE A 238 19.33 13.99 3.26
N LYS A 239 19.27 14.30 1.98
CA LYS A 239 19.30 15.66 1.47
C LYS A 239 17.89 16.16 1.18
N PRO A 240 17.55 17.41 1.53
CA PRO A 240 16.21 17.96 1.30
C PRO A 240 15.80 17.94 -0.17
N GLU A 241 16.74 18.18 -1.09
CA GLU A 241 16.50 18.15 -2.54
C GLU A 241 16.23 16.73 -3.10
N TRP A 242 16.50 15.67 -2.32
CA TRP A 242 16.22 14.28 -2.69
C TRP A 242 14.98 13.71 -2.01
N LYS A 243 14.37 14.46 -1.09
CA LYS A 243 13.11 14.06 -0.48
C LYS A 243 11.97 14.10 -1.48
N SER A 244 11.05 13.16 -1.34
CA SER A 244 9.86 13.01 -2.16
C SER A 244 8.61 13.04 -1.30
N LEU A 245 7.42 12.94 -1.91
CA LEU A 245 6.16 12.83 -1.17
C LEU A 245 6.10 11.51 -0.39
N GLY A 246 5.61 11.61 0.83
CA GLY A 246 5.45 10.54 1.81
C GLY A 246 5.48 11.12 3.21
N GLU A 247 4.98 10.37 4.18
CA GLU A 247 4.99 10.77 5.59
C GLU A 247 5.93 9.90 6.42
N ASP A 248 6.09 8.64 6.02
CA ASP A 248 6.86 7.63 6.73
C ASP A 248 8.30 7.47 6.21
N GLY A 249 9.06 6.64 6.90
CA GLY A 249 10.40 6.22 6.49
C GLY A 249 11.43 7.33 6.51
N LEU A 250 12.13 7.53 5.40
CA LEU A 250 13.20 8.53 5.32
C LEU A 250 12.66 9.96 5.12
N THR A 251 11.42 10.12 4.64
CA THR A 251 10.81 11.44 4.44
C THR A 251 10.68 12.20 5.75
N GLY A 252 10.25 11.53 6.83
CA GLY A 252 10.09 12.13 8.16
C GLY A 252 11.40 12.38 8.93
N ARG A 253 12.54 11.88 8.44
CA ARG A 253 13.83 12.09 9.13
C ARG A 253 14.39 13.49 8.91
N PRO A 254 15.15 14.02 9.89
CA PRO A 254 15.79 15.34 9.74
C PRO A 254 16.72 15.41 8.54
N ASP A 255 16.77 16.57 7.89
CA ASP A 255 17.73 16.88 6.83
C ASP A 255 19.16 16.79 7.36
N GLY A 256 20.07 16.26 6.54
CA GLY A 256 21.46 16.03 6.91
C GLY A 256 21.69 14.77 7.79
N SER A 257 20.62 14.12 8.30
CA SER A 257 20.76 12.82 8.98
C SER A 257 21.19 11.72 7.99
N THR A 258 21.58 10.57 8.52
CA THR A 258 22.12 9.49 7.68
C THR A 258 21.28 8.22 7.76
N THR A 259 21.30 7.46 6.69
CA THR A 259 20.79 6.08 6.57
C THR A 259 21.89 5.20 5.99
N THR A 260 21.67 3.91 5.87
CA THR A 260 22.54 3.00 5.10
C THR A 260 21.89 2.60 3.78
N VAL A 261 22.70 2.11 2.84
CA VAL A 261 22.18 1.53 1.58
C VAL A 261 21.22 0.39 1.87
N GLU A 262 21.52 -0.48 2.85
CA GLU A 262 20.67 -1.60 3.24
C GLU A 262 19.32 -1.13 3.79
N GLU A 263 19.34 -0.17 4.70
CA GLU A 263 18.12 0.40 5.29
C GLU A 263 17.27 1.11 4.22
N ALA A 264 17.88 1.95 3.39
CA ALA A 264 17.18 2.62 2.30
C ALA A 264 16.57 1.61 1.31
N ALA A 265 17.31 0.57 0.92
CA ALA A 265 16.80 -0.49 0.05
C ALA A 265 15.63 -1.26 0.70
N LYS A 266 15.72 -1.55 2.00
CA LYS A 266 14.66 -2.22 2.74
C LYS A 266 13.40 -1.36 2.82
N LEU A 267 13.51 -0.08 3.13
CA LEU A 267 12.37 0.86 3.17
C LEU A 267 11.76 1.05 1.77
N MET A 268 12.60 1.20 0.73
CA MET A 268 12.15 1.29 -0.66
C MET A 268 11.27 0.10 -1.07
N ILE A 269 11.59 -1.11 -0.63
CA ILE A 269 10.84 -2.31 -1.00
C ILE A 269 9.68 -2.58 -0.04
N SER A 270 9.90 -2.53 1.29
CA SER A 270 8.92 -3.00 2.29
C SER A 270 7.73 -2.08 2.46
N ILE A 271 7.95 -0.77 2.50
CA ILE A 271 6.91 0.26 2.64
C ILE A 271 6.83 1.18 1.41
N SER A 272 7.57 0.81 0.37
CA SER A 272 7.58 1.60 -0.88
C SER A 272 8.06 3.05 -0.73
N ASP A 273 8.95 3.34 0.24
CA ASP A 273 9.46 4.67 0.56
C ASP A 273 10.04 5.37 -0.68
N ASN A 274 9.46 6.53 -1.02
CA ASN A 274 9.84 7.31 -2.20
C ASN A 274 11.14 8.07 -1.98
N THR A 275 11.37 8.61 -0.79
CA THR A 275 12.62 9.30 -0.44
C THR A 275 13.80 8.34 -0.44
N ALA A 276 13.64 7.14 0.12
CA ALA A 276 14.64 6.07 0.05
C ALA A 276 14.96 5.69 -1.41
N THR A 277 13.93 5.63 -2.26
CA THR A 277 14.08 5.36 -3.69
C THR A 277 14.93 6.42 -4.38
N ASP A 278 14.61 7.69 -4.17
CA ASP A 278 15.31 8.80 -4.83
C ASP A 278 16.75 8.94 -4.34
N ILE A 279 17.00 8.76 -3.03
CA ILE A 279 18.36 8.68 -2.47
C ILE A 279 19.17 7.58 -3.14
N LEU A 280 18.60 6.38 -3.34
CA LEU A 280 19.27 5.29 -4.01
C LEU A 280 19.51 5.57 -5.50
N ILE A 281 18.55 6.15 -6.22
CA ILE A 281 18.73 6.58 -7.62
C ILE A 281 19.88 7.58 -7.73
N HIS A 282 19.94 8.57 -6.84
CA HIS A 282 21.06 9.54 -6.82
C HIS A 282 22.38 8.89 -6.46
N THR A 283 22.39 7.92 -5.55
CA THR A 283 23.62 7.20 -5.12
C THR A 283 24.21 6.34 -6.23
N VAL A 284 23.39 5.56 -6.93
CA VAL A 284 23.89 4.69 -8.01
C VAL A 284 24.04 5.45 -9.33
N GLY A 285 23.30 6.55 -9.48
CA GLY A 285 23.19 7.34 -10.69
C GLY A 285 22.04 6.86 -11.59
N ARG A 286 21.26 7.81 -12.11
CA ARG A 286 20.11 7.56 -13.01
C ARG A 286 20.45 6.60 -14.18
N LYS A 287 21.62 6.79 -14.82
CA LYS A 287 22.06 5.95 -15.95
C LYS A 287 22.23 4.47 -15.58
N ALA A 288 22.63 4.17 -14.33
CA ALA A 288 22.75 2.79 -13.86
C ALA A 288 21.35 2.12 -13.76
N VAL A 289 20.34 2.85 -13.28
CA VAL A 289 18.97 2.34 -13.26
C VAL A 289 18.41 2.20 -14.67
N GLU A 290 18.64 3.18 -15.56
CA GLU A 290 18.27 3.09 -16.98
C GLU A 290 18.92 1.88 -17.68
N ALA A 291 20.13 1.49 -17.29
CA ALA A 291 20.76 0.28 -17.80
C ALA A 291 19.99 -1.00 -17.40
N LYS A 292 19.44 -1.05 -16.16
CA LYS A 292 18.58 -2.16 -15.75
C LYS A 292 17.25 -2.16 -16.50
N VAL A 293 16.66 -0.99 -16.72
CA VAL A 293 15.45 -0.85 -17.56
C VAL A 293 15.73 -1.40 -18.96
N ARG A 294 16.82 -1.00 -19.62
CA ARG A 294 17.19 -1.53 -20.96
C ARG A 294 17.42 -3.05 -20.98
N LEU A 295 17.94 -3.60 -19.88
CA LEU A 295 18.27 -5.02 -19.81
C LEU A 295 17.03 -5.89 -19.55
N TRP A 296 16.08 -5.41 -18.74
CA TRP A 296 14.97 -6.21 -18.24
C TRP A 296 13.60 -5.85 -18.84
N SER A 297 13.45 -4.65 -19.43
CA SER A 297 12.21 -4.24 -20.09
C SER A 297 12.27 -4.46 -21.60
N GLY A 298 11.13 -4.83 -22.17
CA GLY A 298 10.92 -4.83 -23.63
C GLY A 298 10.62 -3.45 -24.20
N HIS A 299 10.39 -2.45 -23.34
CA HIS A 299 9.95 -1.10 -23.69
C HIS A 299 10.75 -0.01 -22.96
N PRO A 300 12.09 -0.03 -23.07
CA PRO A 300 12.93 0.88 -22.29
C PRO A 300 12.72 2.35 -22.64
N GLU A 301 12.35 2.66 -23.87
CA GLU A 301 12.12 4.03 -24.37
C GLU A 301 11.02 4.76 -23.60
N ARG A 302 10.04 4.04 -23.05
CA ARG A 302 8.96 4.58 -22.22
C ARG A 302 9.45 5.12 -20.89
N ASN A 303 10.64 4.71 -20.44
CA ASN A 303 11.21 5.00 -19.13
C ASN A 303 12.48 5.85 -19.21
N ILE A 304 12.82 6.42 -20.37
CA ILE A 304 14.07 7.18 -20.53
C ILE A 304 13.76 8.61 -21.00
N PRO A 305 14.19 9.62 -20.20
CA PRO A 305 14.93 9.50 -18.94
C PRO A 305 14.08 8.90 -17.82
N LEU A 306 14.70 8.02 -17.01
CA LEU A 306 14.04 7.51 -15.81
C LEU A 306 13.72 8.64 -14.85
N LEU A 307 12.47 8.81 -14.46
CA LEU A 307 12.07 9.82 -13.48
C LEU A 307 12.32 9.31 -12.05
N THR A 308 12.75 10.22 -11.16
CA THR A 308 12.67 9.99 -9.73
C THR A 308 11.24 10.13 -9.26
N THR A 309 10.93 9.68 -8.04
CA THR A 309 9.57 9.81 -7.51
C THR A 309 9.22 11.29 -7.27
N ARG A 310 10.18 12.09 -6.79
CA ARG A 310 10.04 13.56 -6.69
C ARG A 310 9.69 14.20 -8.02
N GLU A 311 10.40 13.84 -9.09
CA GLU A 311 10.18 14.42 -10.42
C GLU A 311 8.79 14.09 -10.97
N ILE A 312 8.30 12.87 -10.81
CA ILE A 312 6.93 12.50 -11.21
C ILE A 312 5.89 13.33 -10.46
N PHE A 313 6.02 13.44 -9.14
CA PHE A 313 5.07 14.22 -8.34
C PHE A 313 5.08 15.70 -8.70
N LEU A 314 6.25 16.28 -8.95
CA LEU A 314 6.36 17.67 -9.39
C LEU A 314 5.75 17.87 -10.78
N LEU A 315 6.05 16.99 -11.75
CA LEU A 315 5.49 17.07 -13.10
C LEU A 315 3.97 16.91 -13.13
N LYS A 316 3.41 16.07 -12.25
CA LYS A 316 1.97 15.84 -12.16
C LYS A 316 1.26 16.86 -11.26
N GLY A 317 1.94 17.46 -10.28
CA GLY A 317 1.32 18.27 -9.24
C GLY A 317 1.50 19.78 -9.37
N VAL A 318 2.59 20.24 -9.98
CA VAL A 318 2.87 21.68 -10.15
C VAL A 318 2.39 22.16 -11.51
N ASN A 319 1.57 23.20 -11.52
CA ASN A 319 1.08 23.84 -12.75
C ASN A 319 0.53 22.82 -13.79
N HIS A 320 -0.15 21.77 -13.32
CA HIS A 320 -0.77 20.79 -14.22
C HIS A 320 -2.01 21.39 -14.92
N PRO A 321 -2.22 21.14 -16.23
CA PRO A 321 -1.49 20.23 -17.12
C PRO A 321 -0.36 20.88 -17.93
N ALA A 322 -0.11 22.18 -17.75
CA ALA A 322 0.85 22.90 -18.61
C ALA A 322 2.28 22.35 -18.48
N GLN A 323 2.75 22.09 -17.26
CA GLN A 323 4.08 21.54 -17.01
C GLN A 323 4.25 20.13 -17.58
N ALA A 324 3.27 19.26 -17.37
CA ALA A 324 3.26 17.91 -17.93
C ALA A 324 3.36 17.94 -19.46
N ARG A 325 2.55 18.77 -20.13
CA ARG A 325 2.58 18.94 -21.60
C ARG A 325 3.92 19.47 -22.09
N ALA A 326 4.49 20.49 -21.41
CA ALA A 326 5.79 21.04 -21.77
C ALA A 326 6.90 19.98 -21.70
N TYR A 327 6.92 19.18 -20.64
CA TYR A 327 7.88 18.09 -20.50
C TYR A 327 7.68 16.99 -21.56
N LEU A 328 6.44 16.57 -21.80
CA LEU A 328 6.13 15.48 -22.73
C LEU A 328 6.46 15.82 -24.17
N ALA A 329 6.39 17.11 -24.56
CA ALA A 329 6.71 17.58 -25.91
C ALA A 329 8.22 17.54 -26.26
N LEU A 330 9.10 17.36 -25.25
CA LEU A 330 10.54 17.36 -25.42
C LEU A 330 11.09 15.99 -25.86
N ASP A 331 12.20 16.02 -26.59
CA ASP A 331 13.01 14.83 -26.81
C ASP A 331 13.76 14.40 -25.51
N THR A 332 14.49 13.32 -25.56
CA THR A 332 15.21 12.80 -24.38
C THR A 332 16.23 13.79 -23.81
N ALA A 333 16.93 14.54 -24.67
CA ALA A 333 17.91 15.53 -24.22
C ALA A 333 17.22 16.73 -23.58
N GLY A 334 16.18 17.25 -24.20
CA GLY A 334 15.34 18.31 -23.68
C GLY A 334 14.67 17.92 -22.37
N LYS A 335 14.14 16.68 -22.25
CA LYS A 335 13.59 16.16 -20.99
C LYS A 335 14.62 16.18 -19.85
N ARG A 336 15.86 15.75 -20.10
CA ARG A 336 16.94 15.79 -19.10
C ARG A 336 17.29 17.22 -18.69
N ALA A 337 17.36 18.15 -19.65
CA ALA A 337 17.58 19.56 -19.36
C ALA A 337 16.41 20.15 -18.54
N TYR A 338 15.18 19.86 -18.92
CA TYR A 338 13.99 20.34 -18.22
C TYR A 338 13.93 19.84 -16.76
N LEU A 339 14.24 18.57 -16.51
CA LEU A 339 14.34 18.02 -15.16
C LEU A 339 15.37 18.77 -14.31
N LYS A 340 16.55 19.05 -14.87
CA LYS A 340 17.65 19.75 -14.18
C LYS A 340 17.36 21.24 -13.97
N ASP A 341 16.89 21.93 -15.02
CA ASP A 341 16.87 23.39 -15.04
C ASP A 341 15.54 23.97 -14.54
N THR A 342 14.46 23.18 -14.58
CA THR A 342 13.11 23.58 -14.16
C THR A 342 12.63 22.78 -12.96
N VAL A 343 12.46 21.45 -13.10
CA VAL A 343 11.81 20.60 -12.09
C VAL A 343 12.62 20.54 -10.79
N ALA A 344 13.95 20.44 -10.88
CA ALA A 344 14.83 20.36 -9.70
C ALA A 344 14.77 21.60 -8.79
N LYS A 345 14.31 22.74 -9.32
CA LYS A 345 14.20 24.01 -8.58
C LYS A 345 12.86 24.19 -7.86
N GLN A 346 11.89 23.29 -8.09
CA GLN A 346 10.55 23.37 -7.53
C GLN A 346 10.49 22.79 -6.13
N SER A 347 9.58 23.32 -5.30
CA SER A 347 9.30 22.80 -3.97
C SER A 347 8.21 21.73 -4.01
N LEU A 348 8.30 20.74 -3.12
CA LEU A 348 7.19 19.81 -2.90
C LEU A 348 5.94 20.52 -2.34
N SER A 349 6.12 21.67 -1.66
CA SER A 349 4.99 22.49 -1.18
C SER A 349 4.15 23.11 -2.30
N ASP A 350 4.68 23.18 -3.52
CA ASP A 350 3.96 23.73 -4.69
C ASP A 350 3.03 22.70 -5.34
N ILE A 351 3.06 21.46 -4.87
CA ILE A 351 2.26 20.37 -5.41
C ILE A 351 0.79 20.53 -4.99
N VAL A 352 -0.08 20.60 -5.97
CA VAL A 352 -1.53 20.46 -5.79
C VAL A 352 -1.90 18.99 -5.92
N LEU A 353 -2.27 18.36 -4.81
CA LEU A 353 -2.70 16.96 -4.78
C LEU A 353 -3.95 16.75 -5.65
N TRP A 354 -4.07 15.53 -6.16
CA TRP A 354 -5.17 15.17 -7.07
C TRP A 354 -5.89 13.90 -6.59
N GLN A 355 -7.16 13.78 -6.98
CA GLN A 355 -8.05 12.67 -6.62
C GLN A 355 -8.56 11.89 -7.84
N LYS A 356 -8.03 12.19 -9.03
CA LYS A 356 -8.36 11.49 -10.27
C LYS A 356 -7.07 11.08 -10.95
N PRO A 357 -7.07 10.03 -11.78
CA PRO A 357 -5.89 9.65 -12.55
C PRO A 357 -5.33 10.83 -13.34
N ARG A 358 -4.02 11.03 -13.25
CA ARG A 358 -3.30 12.07 -14.01
C ARG A 358 -2.14 11.43 -14.74
N GLU A 359 -2.11 11.61 -16.08
CA GLU A 359 -0.96 11.23 -16.91
C GLU A 359 -0.48 9.79 -16.71
N ILE A 360 -1.36 8.87 -16.25
CA ILE A 360 -0.98 7.47 -15.98
C ILE A 360 -0.55 6.71 -17.24
N ASP A 361 -0.90 7.22 -18.42
CA ASP A 361 -0.50 6.67 -19.71
C ASP A 361 0.74 7.36 -20.32
N THR A 362 1.21 8.47 -19.74
CA THR A 362 2.25 9.34 -20.31
C THR A 362 3.39 9.70 -19.38
N LEU A 363 3.10 9.97 -18.10
CA LEU A 363 4.05 10.30 -17.03
C LEU A 363 3.97 9.26 -15.92
N GLU A 364 4.61 8.12 -16.15
CA GLU A 364 4.67 7.00 -15.20
C GLU A 364 5.92 6.16 -15.50
N TRP A 365 6.20 5.15 -14.68
CA TRP A 365 7.10 4.08 -15.05
C TRP A 365 6.29 2.98 -15.71
N PHE A 366 6.80 2.46 -16.81
CA PHE A 366 6.07 1.57 -17.68
C PHE A 366 6.74 0.20 -17.82
N GLY A 367 5.94 -0.83 -17.93
CA GLY A 367 6.37 -2.18 -18.24
C GLY A 367 5.20 -3.13 -18.47
N SER A 368 5.50 -4.29 -18.97
CA SER A 368 4.54 -5.38 -19.14
C SER A 368 4.66 -6.39 -17.98
N PRO A 369 3.67 -7.27 -17.76
CA PRO A 369 3.81 -8.38 -16.81
C PRO A 369 5.06 -9.24 -17.07
N ARG A 370 5.46 -9.41 -18.33
CA ARG A 370 6.68 -10.12 -18.71
C ARG A 370 7.95 -9.38 -18.31
N ASP A 371 7.95 -8.05 -18.40
CA ASP A 371 9.10 -7.24 -17.96
C ASP A 371 9.31 -7.34 -16.46
N VAL A 372 8.23 -7.38 -15.68
CA VAL A 372 8.30 -7.59 -14.23
C VAL A 372 8.92 -8.97 -13.90
N CYS A 373 8.50 -10.03 -14.62
CA CYS A 373 9.12 -11.36 -14.47
C CYS A 373 10.62 -11.32 -14.79
N ARG A 374 11.04 -10.65 -15.87
CA ARG A 374 12.46 -10.47 -16.23
C ARG A 374 13.23 -9.70 -15.15
N ALA A 375 12.60 -8.69 -14.52
CA ALA A 375 13.21 -7.96 -13.42
C ALA A 375 13.46 -8.85 -12.20
N TYR A 376 12.50 -9.71 -11.84
CA TYR A 376 12.69 -10.70 -10.79
C TYR A 376 13.79 -11.73 -11.14
N ALA A 377 13.81 -12.24 -12.37
CA ALA A 377 14.86 -13.13 -12.85
C ALA A 377 16.24 -12.47 -12.79
N GLY A 378 16.31 -11.19 -13.17
CA GLY A 378 17.52 -10.38 -13.07
C GLY A 378 18.01 -10.20 -11.64
N LEU A 379 17.11 -9.92 -10.69
CA LEU A 379 17.42 -9.82 -9.27
C LEU A 379 17.90 -11.17 -8.69
N LEU A 380 17.29 -12.28 -9.07
CA LEU A 380 17.76 -13.62 -8.70
C LEU A 380 19.18 -13.88 -9.20
N LYS A 381 19.49 -13.51 -10.43
CA LYS A 381 20.82 -13.65 -11.03
C LYS A 381 21.87 -12.78 -10.34
N LEU A 382 21.51 -11.57 -9.91
CA LEU A 382 22.39 -10.72 -9.09
C LEU A 382 22.64 -11.34 -7.72
N GLY A 383 21.64 -12.06 -7.17
CA GLY A 383 21.80 -12.93 -6.01
C GLY A 383 22.08 -12.21 -4.70
N GLY A 384 22.46 -13.01 -3.70
CA GLY A 384 22.90 -12.55 -2.40
C GLY A 384 21.82 -12.60 -1.31
N LYS A 385 22.25 -12.97 -0.10
CA LYS A 385 21.35 -13.07 1.07
C LYS A 385 20.67 -11.75 1.40
N ARG A 386 21.36 -10.60 1.20
CA ARG A 386 20.83 -9.28 1.51
C ARG A 386 19.79 -8.80 0.50
N VAL A 387 19.98 -9.07 -0.81
CA VAL A 387 18.93 -8.81 -1.81
C VAL A 387 17.67 -9.59 -1.46
N SER A 388 17.83 -10.87 -1.09
CA SER A 388 16.71 -11.71 -0.66
C SER A 388 16.02 -11.16 0.60
N ALA A 389 16.80 -10.75 1.61
CA ALA A 389 16.26 -10.16 2.84
C ALA A 389 15.49 -8.86 2.58
N VAL A 390 16.00 -8.00 1.69
CA VAL A 390 15.32 -6.76 1.26
C VAL A 390 14.00 -7.10 0.57
N MET A 391 14.01 -8.02 -0.38
CA MET A 391 12.82 -8.39 -1.16
C MET A 391 11.76 -9.16 -0.36
N SER A 392 12.17 -9.86 0.71
CA SER A 392 11.28 -10.62 1.61
C SER A 392 10.82 -9.82 2.83
N ALA A 393 11.17 -8.53 2.91
CA ALA A 393 10.84 -7.71 4.09
C ALA A 393 9.33 -7.49 4.30
N ASN A 394 8.54 -7.59 3.22
CA ASN A 394 7.08 -7.51 3.24
C ASN A 394 6.54 -8.39 2.10
N ASP A 395 5.53 -9.21 2.36
CA ASP A 395 4.89 -10.06 1.36
C ASP A 395 3.64 -9.41 0.71
N VAL A 396 3.39 -8.15 1.02
CA VAL A 396 2.26 -7.35 0.52
C VAL A 396 0.93 -8.13 0.63
N GLY A 397 0.73 -8.80 1.78
CA GLY A 397 -0.49 -9.53 2.09
C GLY A 397 -0.67 -10.86 1.36
N LEU A 398 0.30 -11.34 0.59
CA LEU A 398 0.19 -12.60 -0.15
C LEU A 398 -0.07 -13.80 0.77
N GLY A 399 0.59 -13.87 1.94
CA GLY A 399 0.30 -14.83 3.02
C GLY A 399 0.32 -16.29 2.56
N LEU A 400 1.29 -16.71 1.75
CA LEU A 400 1.46 -18.10 1.36
C LEU A 400 1.97 -18.96 2.53
N ASP A 401 1.56 -20.23 2.56
CA ASP A 401 2.06 -21.20 3.54
C ASP A 401 3.60 -21.33 3.44
N LYS A 402 4.29 -20.91 4.50
CA LYS A 402 5.77 -20.90 4.57
C LYS A 402 6.40 -22.29 4.48
N LYS A 403 5.68 -23.36 4.80
CA LYS A 403 6.16 -24.73 4.62
C LYS A 403 6.22 -25.12 3.14
N LYS A 404 5.25 -24.64 2.35
CA LYS A 404 5.20 -24.86 0.90
C LYS A 404 6.03 -23.83 0.12
N TRP A 405 6.12 -22.61 0.62
CA TRP A 405 6.75 -21.46 -0.02
C TRP A 405 7.72 -20.77 0.94
N PRO A 406 8.92 -21.35 1.18
CA PRO A 406 9.89 -20.83 2.16
C PRO A 406 10.51 -19.49 1.78
N LEU A 407 10.38 -19.06 0.52
CA LEU A 407 10.84 -17.75 0.05
C LEU A 407 9.71 -17.05 -0.67
N VAL A 408 9.41 -15.82 -0.25
CA VAL A 408 8.49 -14.91 -0.94
C VAL A 408 9.16 -13.55 -1.07
N TRP A 409 9.17 -13.01 -2.26
CA TRP A 409 9.54 -11.65 -2.61
C TRP A 409 8.31 -10.91 -3.13
N ALA A 410 8.17 -9.64 -2.80
CA ALA A 410 7.03 -8.87 -3.25
C ALA A 410 7.40 -7.43 -3.57
N LYS A 411 6.67 -6.83 -4.51
CA LYS A 411 6.62 -5.40 -4.73
C LYS A 411 5.26 -5.01 -5.33
N GLY A 412 4.57 -4.13 -4.64
CA GLY A 412 3.36 -3.49 -5.16
C GLY A 412 3.66 -2.14 -5.80
N GLY A 413 2.72 -1.65 -6.59
CA GLY A 413 2.71 -0.32 -7.16
C GLY A 413 1.30 0.26 -7.12
N SER A 414 1.15 1.51 -6.72
CA SER A 414 -0.14 2.21 -6.74
C SER A 414 0.03 3.70 -6.99
N GLU A 415 -0.96 4.27 -7.63
CA GLU A 415 -1.32 5.68 -7.66
C GLU A 415 -2.81 5.80 -8.06
N MET A 416 -3.35 7.03 -8.12
CA MET A 416 -4.72 7.23 -8.57
C MET A 416 -4.95 6.60 -9.94
N GLY A 417 -5.79 5.55 -9.98
CA GLY A 417 -6.10 4.78 -11.18
C GLY A 417 -5.11 3.67 -11.51
N VAL A 418 -4.14 3.36 -10.63
CA VAL A 418 -3.20 2.24 -10.80
C VAL A 418 -3.11 1.45 -9.50
N LEU A 419 -3.25 0.14 -9.59
CA LEU A 419 -2.98 -0.77 -8.47
C LEU A 419 -2.42 -2.08 -8.99
N ASP A 420 -1.19 -2.36 -8.64
CA ASP A 420 -0.40 -3.45 -9.17
C ASP A 420 0.21 -4.29 -8.06
N LEU A 421 0.20 -5.60 -8.23
CA LEU A 421 0.88 -6.53 -7.32
C LEU A 421 1.80 -7.45 -8.12
N SER A 422 3.00 -7.62 -7.62
CA SER A 422 3.96 -8.55 -8.20
C SER A 422 4.70 -9.34 -7.12
N TYR A 423 4.87 -10.62 -7.38
CA TYR A 423 5.43 -11.56 -6.44
C TYR A 423 6.35 -12.57 -7.12
N LEU A 424 7.40 -12.96 -6.41
CA LEU A 424 8.17 -14.17 -6.69
C LEU A 424 8.09 -15.07 -5.46
N ALA A 425 7.81 -16.35 -5.66
CA ALA A 425 7.90 -17.33 -4.59
C ALA A 425 8.65 -18.58 -5.04
N ARG A 426 9.48 -19.11 -4.12
CA ARG A 426 10.17 -20.39 -4.33
C ARG A 426 9.48 -21.46 -3.51
N SER A 427 9.08 -22.55 -4.17
CA SER A 427 8.48 -23.71 -3.51
C SER A 427 9.52 -24.48 -2.69
N ALA A 428 9.05 -25.29 -1.73
CA ALA A 428 9.91 -26.24 -0.99
C ALA A 428 10.65 -27.23 -1.91
N GLY A 429 10.07 -27.53 -3.08
CA GLY A 429 10.74 -28.33 -4.13
C GLY A 429 11.78 -27.56 -4.96
N GLY A 430 12.07 -26.30 -4.63
CA GLY A 430 13.10 -25.49 -5.27
C GLY A 430 12.66 -24.74 -6.54
N ARG A 431 11.47 -25.00 -7.08
CA ARG A 431 10.94 -24.29 -8.27
C ARG A 431 10.58 -22.85 -7.90
N THR A 432 10.92 -21.91 -8.77
CA THR A 432 10.70 -20.48 -8.54
C THR A 432 9.63 -19.95 -9.49
N HIS A 433 8.56 -19.40 -8.94
CA HIS A 433 7.43 -18.87 -9.69
C HIS A 433 7.31 -17.37 -9.52
N VAL A 434 6.82 -16.69 -10.54
CA VAL A 434 6.44 -15.27 -10.52
C VAL A 434 4.97 -15.16 -10.86
N VAL A 435 4.26 -14.32 -10.10
CA VAL A 435 2.91 -13.90 -10.43
C VAL A 435 2.87 -12.38 -10.41
N THR A 436 2.37 -11.79 -11.48
CA THR A 436 2.21 -10.34 -11.64
C THR A 436 0.80 -10.03 -12.09
N VAL A 437 0.16 -9.07 -11.44
CA VAL A 437 -1.12 -8.49 -11.84
C VAL A 437 -0.93 -7.00 -11.93
N LEU A 438 -1.13 -6.42 -13.12
CA LEU A 438 -1.08 -4.99 -13.38
C LEU A 438 -2.48 -4.51 -13.75
N THR A 439 -2.98 -3.50 -13.02
CA THR A 439 -4.33 -2.98 -13.24
C THR A 439 -4.33 -1.47 -13.34
N SER A 440 -5.14 -0.92 -14.25
CA SER A 440 -5.32 0.52 -14.33
C SER A 440 -6.70 0.91 -14.84
N ASP A 441 -7.16 2.07 -14.36
CA ASP A 441 -8.34 2.78 -14.86
C ASP A 441 -7.98 4.25 -15.09
N PRO A 442 -7.87 4.71 -16.34
CA PRO A 442 -7.58 6.11 -16.64
C PRO A 442 -8.76 7.05 -16.36
N ALA A 443 -9.97 6.52 -16.17
CA ALA A 443 -11.17 7.31 -15.95
C ALA A 443 -11.49 7.53 -14.47
N GLY A 444 -11.02 6.64 -13.57
CA GLY A 444 -11.34 6.68 -12.15
C GLY A 444 -10.26 6.12 -11.23
N ALA A 445 -10.31 6.50 -9.97
CA ALA A 445 -9.50 5.87 -8.94
C ALA A 445 -10.00 4.44 -8.69
N LEU A 446 -9.07 3.50 -8.54
CA LEU A 446 -9.39 2.16 -8.04
C LEU A 446 -9.59 2.22 -6.53
N ASP A 447 -10.64 1.60 -6.01
CA ASP A 447 -10.80 1.44 -4.55
C ASP A 447 -9.82 0.37 -4.06
N GLU A 448 -8.70 0.79 -3.50
CA GLU A 448 -7.65 -0.11 -3.03
C GLU A 448 -8.15 -1.11 -1.98
N ARG A 449 -9.13 -0.74 -1.16
CA ARG A 449 -9.68 -1.62 -0.12
C ARG A 449 -10.44 -2.81 -0.71
N VAL A 450 -11.03 -2.64 -1.89
CA VAL A 450 -11.75 -3.72 -2.60
C VAL A 450 -10.81 -4.41 -3.58
N THR A 451 -10.02 -3.63 -4.31
CA THR A 451 -9.18 -4.12 -5.40
C THR A 451 -7.98 -4.91 -4.87
N ALA A 452 -7.28 -4.44 -3.81
CA ALA A 452 -6.08 -5.13 -3.32
C ALA A 452 -6.37 -6.55 -2.80
N PRO A 453 -7.41 -6.81 -1.97
CA PRO A 453 -7.77 -8.17 -1.59
C PRO A 453 -8.08 -9.08 -2.77
N GLU A 454 -8.72 -8.55 -3.81
CA GLU A 454 -9.02 -9.28 -5.04
C GLU A 454 -7.72 -9.65 -5.78
N LEU A 455 -6.78 -8.71 -5.97
CA LEU A 455 -5.49 -8.98 -6.61
C LEU A 455 -4.66 -9.99 -5.81
N ILE A 456 -4.69 -9.95 -4.47
CA ILE A 456 -4.04 -10.93 -3.61
C ILE A 456 -4.64 -12.32 -3.84
N SER A 457 -5.97 -12.42 -3.88
CA SER A 457 -6.68 -13.67 -4.16
C SER A 457 -6.31 -14.26 -5.53
N LEU A 458 -6.30 -13.42 -6.57
CA LEU A 458 -5.89 -13.80 -7.93
C LEU A 458 -4.44 -14.28 -7.96
N SER A 459 -3.55 -13.59 -7.24
CA SER A 459 -2.14 -13.96 -7.15
C SER A 459 -1.95 -15.31 -6.43
N ARG A 460 -2.67 -15.58 -5.33
CA ARG A 460 -2.68 -16.89 -4.66
C ARG A 460 -3.15 -17.99 -5.61
N GLY A 461 -4.19 -17.73 -6.40
CA GLY A 461 -4.68 -18.63 -7.44
C GLY A 461 -3.63 -18.91 -8.52
N GLY A 462 -2.94 -17.87 -8.98
CA GLY A 462 -1.84 -17.97 -9.94
C GLY A 462 -0.72 -18.90 -9.46
N PHE A 463 -0.26 -18.74 -8.21
CA PHE A 463 0.76 -19.63 -7.62
C PHE A 463 0.26 -21.07 -7.49
N ALA A 464 -0.95 -21.27 -7.00
CA ALA A 464 -1.52 -22.62 -6.82
C ALA A 464 -1.65 -23.37 -8.14
N LEU A 465 -2.16 -22.67 -9.19
CA LEU A 465 -2.38 -23.26 -10.50
C LEU A 465 -1.08 -23.49 -11.28
N ALA A 466 -0.10 -22.57 -11.17
CA ALA A 466 1.18 -22.72 -11.84
C ALA A 466 2.07 -23.79 -11.22
N SER A 467 2.03 -23.99 -9.89
CA SER A 467 2.83 -24.99 -9.20
C SER A 467 2.31 -26.43 -9.33
N GLY A 468 1.06 -26.61 -9.75
CA GLY A 468 0.43 -27.91 -9.98
C GLY A 468 0.74 -28.54 -11.34
N ARG A 469 1.65 -27.94 -12.13
CA ARG A 469 2.12 -28.47 -13.41
C ARG A 469 3.34 -29.35 -13.27
#